data_38eb24447ac6f7d2c82976767bb2775e
#
_entry.id   38eb24447ac6f7d2c82976767bb2775e
#
_cell.length_a   1.000
_cell.length_b   1.000
_cell.length_c   1.000
_cell.angle_alpha   90.00
_cell.angle_beta   90.00
_cell.angle_gamma   90.00
#
_symmetry.space_group_name_H-M   'P 1'
#
loop_
_entity.id
_entity.type
_entity.pdbx_description
1 polymer ?
#
loop_
_entity_poly.entity_id
_entity_poly.type
_entity_poly.pdbx_seq_one_letter_code
_entity_poly.pdbx_strand_id
1 'polypeptide(L)'
;NEGYSDAAENMGMDAMTIHPYLGGTAVEPLLDDPDMAGFVLVHTSNPGAAEFQHLELKSGEKLWERVGHNVAHSEDWNHGSVLGVVAGATYPGELAKTRHIVGDDVVMLVPGIGKQGGDLEAAVRGAMNSRGNGFVINVSSGISGAKDEKGDVTPESIRDAAVKYHEQIKDIWQDALANPRPSYGELQITEFDAKLAKALFDEGCVNFGRFTLRDGSESPVYVDMRNSITDPTLRGNIAQIYVDLIKAMEDRRGEPFDLIGSIPEASTTYGTIVAERLGRRLIQPRAAKKGHGVAAEVIGKFKEGESVGLVDDLITSGGAKFDTIAQLEGAGLKFGGVALLLDREQGGSREMSRRGYTFNYASTAKALIKALGETGQITPERTEEVLNFLSK
;
A
#
# COMPACT_ATOMS: atom_id res chain seq x y z
N ASN A 1 -1.04 34.95 -4.80
CA ASN A 1 -0.53 33.78 -5.54
C ASN A 1 -0.32 34.05 -7.04
N GLU A 2 -1.13 34.94 -7.66
CA GLU A 2 -0.87 35.43 -9.03
C GLU A 2 0.59 35.89 -9.20
N GLY A 3 1.17 36.62 -8.23
CA GLY A 3 2.54 37.11 -8.30
C GLY A 3 3.63 36.03 -8.26
N TYR A 4 3.34 34.80 -7.80
CA TYR A 4 4.30 33.68 -7.86
C TYR A 4 4.21 32.93 -9.20
N SER A 5 3.02 32.83 -9.79
CA SER A 5 2.82 32.28 -11.13
C SER A 5 3.52 33.18 -12.15
N ASP A 6 3.26 34.48 -12.12
CA ASP A 6 3.92 35.48 -12.98
C ASP A 6 5.45 35.48 -12.84
N ALA A 7 5.96 35.30 -11.60
CA ALA A 7 7.39 35.23 -11.37
C ALA A 7 8.02 33.94 -11.93
N ALA A 8 7.35 32.79 -11.84
CA ALA A 8 7.80 31.52 -12.39
C ALA A 8 7.82 31.56 -13.93
N GLU A 9 6.76 32.09 -14.54
CA GLU A 9 6.68 32.30 -15.99
C GLU A 9 7.78 33.25 -16.50
N ASN A 10 7.98 34.41 -15.83
CA ASN A 10 9.03 35.37 -16.15
C ASN A 10 10.45 34.79 -15.99
N MET A 11 10.65 33.76 -15.18
CA MET A 11 11.90 33.02 -15.01
C MET A 11 12.03 31.84 -15.97
N GLY A 12 11.04 31.56 -16.81
CA GLY A 12 11.01 30.40 -17.73
C GLY A 12 10.98 29.06 -16.99
N MET A 13 10.28 28.99 -15.89
CA MET A 13 10.08 27.73 -15.14
C MET A 13 8.84 27.00 -15.65
N ASP A 14 8.93 25.69 -15.80
CA ASP A 14 7.83 24.82 -16.24
C ASP A 14 7.04 24.25 -15.05
N ALA A 15 7.59 24.31 -13.84
CA ALA A 15 6.94 23.78 -12.63
C ALA A 15 7.41 24.46 -11.35
N MET A 16 6.54 24.46 -10.32
CA MET A 16 6.90 24.94 -8.98
C MET A 16 6.29 24.08 -7.87
N THR A 17 6.88 24.18 -6.66
CA THR A 17 6.29 23.56 -5.45
C THR A 17 5.28 24.51 -4.80
N ILE A 18 4.15 23.93 -4.33
CA ILE A 18 3.02 24.68 -3.79
C ILE A 18 2.75 24.22 -2.36
N HIS A 19 2.58 25.18 -1.46
CA HIS A 19 2.13 24.89 -0.09
C HIS A 19 0.59 24.90 -0.04
N PRO A 20 -0.08 23.79 0.40
CA PRO A 20 -1.53 23.66 0.32
C PRO A 20 -2.30 24.36 1.45
N TYR A 21 -1.64 25.00 2.40
CA TYR A 21 -2.25 25.49 3.64
C TYR A 21 -3.39 26.50 3.42
N LEU A 22 -3.37 27.23 2.31
CA LEU A 22 -4.42 28.20 1.95
C LEU A 22 -5.59 27.56 1.16
N GLY A 23 -5.57 26.25 0.94
CA GLY A 23 -6.62 25.54 0.20
C GLY A 23 -6.54 25.67 -1.32
N GLY A 24 -7.58 25.22 -2.02
CA GLY A 24 -7.63 25.13 -3.50
C GLY A 24 -7.42 26.47 -4.20
N THR A 25 -7.97 27.54 -3.67
CA THR A 25 -7.80 28.90 -4.23
C THR A 25 -6.34 29.37 -4.31
N ALA A 26 -5.43 28.73 -3.57
CA ALA A 26 -4.00 28.99 -3.67
C ALA A 26 -3.33 28.19 -4.80
N VAL A 27 -3.96 27.14 -5.24
CA VAL A 27 -3.50 26.25 -6.31
C VAL A 27 -4.06 26.71 -7.66
N GLU A 28 -5.31 27.16 -7.68
CA GLU A 28 -6.09 27.56 -8.85
C GLU A 28 -5.35 28.46 -9.88
N PRO A 29 -4.63 29.53 -9.49
CA PRO A 29 -3.93 30.38 -10.46
C PRO A 29 -2.83 29.68 -11.27
N LEU A 30 -2.33 28.53 -10.77
CA LEU A 30 -1.33 27.71 -11.48
C LEU A 30 -1.98 26.72 -12.44
N LEU A 31 -3.28 26.49 -12.27
CA LEU A 31 -4.05 25.58 -13.10
C LEU A 31 -4.61 26.25 -14.36
N ASP A 32 -4.62 27.58 -14.38
CA ASP A 32 -5.08 28.37 -15.51
C ASP A 32 -4.05 28.44 -16.66
N ASP A 33 -2.78 28.14 -16.35
CA ASP A 33 -1.70 28.10 -17.34
C ASP A 33 -1.42 26.64 -17.75
N PRO A 34 -1.73 26.23 -19.00
CA PRO A 34 -1.53 24.87 -19.47
C PRO A 34 -0.05 24.46 -19.60
N ASP A 35 0.87 25.41 -19.60
CA ASP A 35 2.30 25.19 -19.72
C ASP A 35 3.01 25.09 -18.34
N MET A 36 2.26 25.33 -17.24
CA MET A 36 2.77 25.24 -15.88
C MET A 36 2.31 23.96 -15.16
N ALA A 37 3.21 23.41 -14.34
CA ALA A 37 2.91 22.30 -13.45
C ALA A 37 3.11 22.68 -11.97
N GLY A 38 2.30 22.10 -11.08
CA GLY A 38 2.41 22.33 -9.65
C GLY A 38 2.74 21.03 -8.88
N PHE A 39 3.71 21.08 -7.94
CA PHE A 39 3.97 20.01 -7.00
C PHE A 39 3.49 20.42 -5.61
N VAL A 40 2.34 19.90 -5.20
CA VAL A 40 1.73 20.20 -3.90
C VAL A 40 2.46 19.46 -2.78
N LEU A 41 2.84 20.17 -1.72
CA LEU A 41 3.46 19.57 -0.53
C LEU A 41 2.42 18.72 0.21
N VAL A 42 2.56 17.39 0.15
CA VAL A 42 1.69 16.43 0.83
C VAL A 42 2.34 15.98 2.13
N HIS A 43 3.45 15.25 2.04
CA HIS A 43 4.20 14.80 3.22
C HIS A 43 5.69 15.11 3.04
N THR A 44 6.23 15.93 3.90
CA THR A 44 7.60 16.43 3.75
C THR A 44 8.60 15.68 4.63
N SER A 45 9.89 15.73 4.26
CA SER A 45 10.96 15.00 4.94
C SER A 45 11.58 15.74 6.15
N ASN A 46 11.11 16.95 6.47
CA ASN A 46 11.65 17.73 7.57
C ASN A 46 11.18 17.20 8.94
N PRO A 47 12.00 17.31 10.01
CA PRO A 47 11.68 16.79 11.34
C PRO A 47 10.38 17.34 11.95
N GLY A 48 10.00 18.59 11.63
CA GLY A 48 8.77 19.23 12.12
C GLY A 48 7.50 18.86 11.35
N ALA A 49 7.57 18.00 10.36
CA ALA A 49 6.41 17.62 9.54
C ALA A 49 5.22 17.11 10.37
N ALA A 50 5.51 16.35 11.42
CA ALA A 50 4.49 15.75 12.28
C ALA A 50 3.63 16.78 13.06
N GLU A 51 4.13 18.00 13.28
CA GLU A 51 3.39 19.03 14.05
C GLU A 51 2.03 19.38 13.40
N PHE A 52 1.97 19.38 12.07
CA PHE A 52 0.77 19.71 11.31
C PHE A 52 0.31 18.55 10.45
N GLN A 53 1.21 17.92 9.72
CA GLN A 53 0.85 16.95 8.70
C GLN A 53 0.22 15.69 9.29
N HIS A 54 0.62 15.29 10.53
CA HIS A 54 0.06 14.13 11.23
C HIS A 54 -1.17 14.45 12.08
N LEU A 55 -1.68 15.68 12.08
CA LEU A 55 -2.94 15.99 12.78
C LEU A 55 -4.07 15.16 12.21
N GLU A 56 -4.80 14.50 13.10
CA GLU A 56 -5.96 13.69 12.75
C GLU A 56 -7.20 14.57 12.60
N LEU A 57 -7.88 14.44 11.49
CA LEU A 57 -9.12 15.13 11.18
C LEU A 57 -10.31 14.40 11.80
N LYS A 58 -11.46 15.07 11.88
CA LYS A 58 -12.72 14.44 12.35
C LYS A 58 -13.14 13.22 11.54
N SER A 59 -12.68 13.09 10.32
CA SER A 59 -12.88 11.92 9.44
C SER A 59 -12.02 10.72 9.82
N GLY A 60 -11.05 10.87 10.74
CA GLY A 60 -10.06 9.84 11.09
C GLY A 60 -8.86 9.81 10.15
N GLU A 61 -8.83 10.60 9.09
CA GLU A 61 -7.65 10.72 8.22
C GLU A 61 -6.67 11.77 8.76
N LYS A 62 -5.39 11.66 8.41
CA LYS A 62 -4.40 12.68 8.73
C LYS A 62 -4.48 13.86 7.74
N LEU A 63 -4.02 15.04 8.17
CA LEU A 63 -4.06 16.24 7.32
C LEU A 63 -3.33 16.04 5.98
N TRP A 64 -2.16 15.38 5.98
CA TRP A 64 -1.42 15.11 4.75
C TRP A 64 -2.18 14.16 3.79
N GLU A 65 -2.93 13.19 4.33
CA GLU A 65 -3.78 12.29 3.53
C GLU A 65 -4.89 13.06 2.83
N ARG A 66 -5.54 13.99 3.57
CA ARG A 66 -6.54 14.89 3.01
C ARG A 66 -5.99 15.73 1.86
N VAL A 67 -4.78 16.26 2.02
CA VAL A 67 -4.12 17.02 0.94
C VAL A 67 -3.90 16.13 -0.29
N GLY A 68 -3.40 14.91 -0.11
CA GLY A 68 -3.23 13.95 -1.19
C GLY A 68 -4.54 13.61 -1.91
N HIS A 69 -5.62 13.36 -1.16
CA HIS A 69 -6.96 13.13 -1.73
C HIS A 69 -7.47 14.33 -2.53
N ASN A 70 -7.25 15.55 -2.04
CA ASN A 70 -7.68 16.75 -2.76
C ASN A 70 -6.94 16.89 -4.10
N VAL A 71 -5.63 16.64 -4.14
CA VAL A 71 -4.85 16.68 -5.40
C VAL A 71 -5.36 15.65 -6.41
N ALA A 72 -5.72 14.46 -5.93
CA ALA A 72 -6.10 13.34 -6.80
C ALA A 72 -7.56 13.40 -7.29
N HIS A 73 -8.47 13.92 -6.44
CA HIS A 73 -9.90 13.65 -6.62
C HIS A 73 -10.80 14.90 -6.50
N SER A 74 -10.26 16.07 -6.11
CA SER A 74 -11.08 17.28 -6.02
C SER A 74 -11.13 18.02 -7.34
N GLU A 75 -12.33 18.26 -7.86
CA GLU A 75 -12.53 19.09 -9.05
C GLU A 75 -12.01 20.52 -8.84
N ASP A 76 -12.07 21.02 -7.60
CA ASP A 76 -11.56 22.35 -7.24
C ASP A 76 -10.02 22.45 -7.30
N TRP A 77 -9.31 21.31 -7.24
CA TRP A 77 -7.85 21.25 -7.24
C TRP A 77 -7.25 20.71 -8.54
N ASN A 78 -8.07 20.07 -9.38
CA ASN A 78 -7.58 19.42 -10.59
C ASN A 78 -8.46 19.73 -11.80
N HIS A 79 -8.30 20.89 -12.39
CA HIS A 79 -9.00 21.33 -13.60
C HIS A 79 -8.40 20.77 -14.91
N GLY A 80 -7.75 19.62 -14.87
CA GLY A 80 -7.09 19.01 -16.03
C GLY A 80 -5.65 19.46 -16.24
N SER A 81 -5.07 20.20 -15.29
CA SER A 81 -3.67 20.61 -15.29
C SER A 81 -2.77 19.58 -14.60
N VAL A 82 -1.47 19.64 -14.84
CA VAL A 82 -0.50 18.69 -14.31
C VAL A 82 -0.17 19.03 -12.85
N LEU A 83 -0.99 18.54 -11.92
CA LEU A 83 -0.62 18.55 -10.52
C LEU A 83 0.16 17.29 -10.18
N GLY A 84 1.33 17.48 -9.57
CA GLY A 84 2.10 16.48 -8.88
C GLY A 84 2.04 16.68 -7.37
N VAL A 85 2.69 15.80 -6.63
CA VAL A 85 2.81 15.88 -5.17
C VAL A 85 4.25 15.78 -4.73
N VAL A 86 4.58 16.42 -3.58
CA VAL A 86 5.86 16.20 -2.89
C VAL A 86 5.63 15.24 -1.74
N ALA A 87 6.34 14.10 -1.75
CA ALA A 87 6.34 13.13 -0.67
C ALA A 87 7.78 12.72 -0.31
N GLY A 88 8.15 12.90 0.96
CA GLY A 88 9.53 12.73 1.43
C GLY A 88 9.98 11.28 1.55
N ALA A 89 11.20 10.98 1.11
CA ALA A 89 11.81 9.66 1.19
C ALA A 89 12.16 9.19 2.62
N THR A 90 12.13 10.09 3.62
CA THR A 90 12.43 9.75 5.02
C THR A 90 11.32 9.01 5.72
N TYR A 91 10.14 8.93 5.12
CA TYR A 91 8.96 8.25 5.61
C TYR A 91 8.43 7.28 4.54
N PRO A 92 9.06 6.11 4.36
CA PRO A 92 8.69 5.18 3.27
C PRO A 92 7.25 4.72 3.29
N GLY A 93 6.66 4.57 4.48
CA GLY A 93 5.25 4.20 4.65
C GLY A 93 4.30 5.27 4.14
N GLU A 94 4.51 6.51 4.55
CA GLU A 94 3.72 7.66 4.10
C GLU A 94 3.93 7.93 2.60
N LEU A 95 5.15 7.70 2.09
CA LEU A 95 5.45 7.80 0.67
C LEU A 95 4.65 6.79 -0.16
N ALA A 96 4.68 5.51 0.22
CA ALA A 96 3.92 4.46 -0.44
C ALA A 96 2.40 4.70 -0.31
N LYS A 97 1.93 5.16 0.86
CA LYS A 97 0.54 5.54 1.08
C LYS A 97 0.14 6.76 0.25
N THR A 98 1.05 7.74 0.06
CA THR A 98 0.81 8.88 -0.84
C THR A 98 0.58 8.38 -2.25
N ARG A 99 1.45 7.49 -2.80
CA ARG A 99 1.25 6.88 -4.13
C ARG A 99 -0.11 6.21 -4.24
N HIS A 100 -0.50 5.50 -3.19
CA HIS A 100 -1.79 4.83 -3.14
C HIS A 100 -2.98 5.83 -3.19
N ILE A 101 -2.89 6.92 -2.43
CA ILE A 101 -3.92 7.98 -2.40
C ILE A 101 -4.02 8.69 -3.74
N VAL A 102 -2.89 9.08 -4.32
CA VAL A 102 -2.89 9.91 -5.53
C VAL A 102 -3.06 9.13 -6.83
N GLY A 103 -2.98 7.80 -6.77
CA GLY A 103 -3.15 6.93 -7.95
C GLY A 103 -2.00 7.00 -8.95
N ASP A 104 -2.22 6.49 -10.16
CA ASP A 104 -1.18 6.28 -11.17
C ASP A 104 -0.84 7.51 -12.02
N ASP A 105 -1.74 8.48 -12.11
CA ASP A 105 -1.62 9.61 -13.04
C ASP A 105 -0.90 10.83 -12.43
N VAL A 106 -0.80 10.90 -11.11
CA VAL A 106 -0.12 11.98 -10.40
C VAL A 106 1.38 11.71 -10.29
N VAL A 107 2.22 12.68 -10.69
CA VAL A 107 3.67 12.59 -10.55
C VAL A 107 4.09 12.91 -9.13
N MET A 108 4.96 12.08 -8.55
CA MET A 108 5.53 12.30 -7.21
C MET A 108 6.95 12.85 -7.30
N LEU A 109 7.20 14.01 -6.73
CA LEU A 109 8.54 14.53 -6.47
C LEU A 109 8.99 14.05 -5.08
N VAL A 110 10.09 13.31 -5.05
CA VAL A 110 10.55 12.59 -3.85
C VAL A 110 11.89 13.14 -3.36
N PRO A 111 11.90 14.15 -2.49
CA PRO A 111 13.10 14.66 -1.84
C PRO A 111 13.47 13.84 -0.59
N GLY A 112 14.68 14.09 -0.06
CA GLY A 112 15.12 13.53 1.22
C GLY A 112 16.14 12.41 1.13
N ILE A 113 16.61 12.10 -0.09
CA ILE A 113 17.71 11.15 -0.30
C ILE A 113 19.06 11.80 0.04
N GLY A 114 19.96 11.04 0.64
CA GLY A 114 21.30 11.47 1.03
C GLY A 114 21.36 11.96 2.48
N LYS A 115 21.72 13.22 2.74
CA LYS A 115 21.95 13.74 4.11
C LYS A 115 20.75 13.63 5.05
N GLN A 116 19.53 13.55 4.55
CA GLN A 116 18.32 13.39 5.35
C GLN A 116 18.03 11.92 5.72
N GLY A 117 18.81 10.97 5.18
CA GLY A 117 18.73 9.56 5.56
C GLY A 117 17.61 8.76 4.91
N GLY A 118 16.97 9.29 3.86
CA GLY A 118 15.97 8.54 3.09
C GLY A 118 16.58 7.31 2.41
N ASP A 119 15.85 6.20 2.46
CA ASP A 119 16.16 4.95 1.78
C ASP A 119 15.84 5.07 0.29
N LEU A 120 16.86 4.98 -0.56
CA LEU A 120 16.71 5.13 -2.01
C LEU A 120 15.87 4.00 -2.62
N GLU A 121 16.06 2.76 -2.20
CA GLU A 121 15.29 1.62 -2.71
C GLU A 121 13.81 1.74 -2.33
N ALA A 122 13.54 2.00 -1.06
CA ALA A 122 12.18 2.21 -0.59
C ALA A 122 11.51 3.42 -1.27
N ALA A 123 12.27 4.49 -1.55
CA ALA A 123 11.77 5.68 -2.24
C ALA A 123 11.39 5.39 -3.69
N VAL A 124 12.24 4.72 -4.46
CA VAL A 124 11.95 4.36 -5.86
C VAL A 124 10.75 3.42 -5.93
N ARG A 125 10.74 2.37 -5.12
CA ARG A 125 9.65 1.37 -5.12
C ARG A 125 8.33 1.95 -4.62
N GLY A 126 8.37 2.76 -3.56
CA GLY A 126 7.16 3.35 -2.96
C GLY A 126 6.54 4.47 -3.81
N ALA A 127 7.33 5.17 -4.61
CA ALA A 127 6.84 6.24 -5.47
C ALA A 127 6.41 5.78 -6.87
N MET A 128 6.86 4.61 -7.30
CA MET A 128 6.56 4.05 -8.63
C MET A 128 5.07 3.70 -8.75
N ASN A 129 4.45 4.08 -9.85
CA ASN A 129 3.08 3.70 -10.19
C ASN A 129 3.01 2.31 -10.85
N SER A 130 1.80 1.82 -11.15
CA SER A 130 1.59 0.50 -11.75
C SER A 130 2.22 0.34 -13.14
N ARG A 131 2.51 1.46 -13.82
CA ARG A 131 3.17 1.51 -15.14
C ARG A 131 4.69 1.55 -15.04
N GLY A 132 5.24 1.54 -13.84
CA GLY A 132 6.69 1.61 -13.61
C GLY A 132 7.29 3.01 -13.73
N ASN A 133 6.48 4.06 -13.65
CA ASN A 133 6.90 5.46 -13.76
C ASN A 133 6.16 6.37 -12.77
N GLY A 134 5.99 7.67 -13.07
CA GLY A 134 5.20 8.60 -12.26
C GLY A 134 5.94 9.17 -11.05
N PHE A 135 7.27 9.14 -11.02
CA PHE A 135 8.06 9.71 -9.94
C PHE A 135 9.34 10.39 -10.42
N VAL A 136 9.83 11.33 -9.61
CA VAL A 136 11.11 12.03 -9.77
C VAL A 136 11.85 12.00 -8.44
N ILE A 137 13.01 11.36 -8.38
CA ILE A 137 13.86 11.36 -7.18
C ILE A 137 14.72 12.61 -7.17
N ASN A 138 14.59 13.41 -6.10
CA ASN A 138 15.40 14.62 -5.90
C ASN A 138 16.55 14.34 -4.92
N VAL A 139 17.78 14.50 -5.41
CA VAL A 139 19.01 14.40 -4.61
C VAL A 139 19.77 15.71 -4.70
N SER A 140 19.65 16.59 -3.69
CA SER A 140 20.33 17.88 -3.67
C SER A 140 21.73 17.79 -3.09
N SER A 141 21.83 17.76 -1.77
CA SER A 141 23.11 17.81 -1.05
C SER A 141 24.01 16.60 -1.25
N GLY A 142 23.44 15.44 -1.63
CA GLY A 142 24.21 14.25 -1.97
C GLY A 142 24.99 14.40 -3.27
N ILE A 143 24.50 15.25 -4.17
CA ILE A 143 25.17 15.56 -5.45
C ILE A 143 25.97 16.86 -5.33
N SER A 144 25.32 18.00 -5.00
CA SER A 144 25.97 19.31 -4.97
C SER A 144 27.07 19.46 -3.92
N GLY A 145 27.05 18.64 -2.89
CA GLY A 145 28.06 18.62 -1.83
C GLY A 145 29.01 17.43 -1.90
N ALA A 146 29.06 16.71 -3.02
CA ALA A 146 29.96 15.59 -3.22
C ALA A 146 31.42 16.08 -3.29
N LYS A 147 32.30 15.35 -2.60
CA LYS A 147 33.71 15.70 -2.48
C LYS A 147 34.58 14.68 -3.21
N ASP A 148 35.70 15.14 -3.75
CA ASP A 148 36.76 14.31 -4.32
C ASP A 148 37.60 13.63 -3.20
N GLU A 149 38.60 12.85 -3.59
CA GLU A 149 39.51 12.17 -2.68
C GLU A 149 40.32 13.12 -1.77
N LYS A 150 40.44 14.40 -2.16
CA LYS A 150 41.11 15.43 -1.37
C LYS A 150 40.20 16.16 -0.42
N GLY A 151 38.89 15.90 -0.50
CA GLY A 151 37.85 16.51 0.32
C GLY A 151 37.27 17.81 -0.28
N ASP A 152 37.59 18.12 -1.55
CA ASP A 152 37.14 19.32 -2.24
C ASP A 152 35.89 19.03 -3.10
N VAL A 153 34.99 20.01 -3.20
CA VAL A 153 33.84 19.96 -4.11
C VAL A 153 34.29 20.47 -5.48
N THR A 154 34.31 19.58 -6.47
CA THR A 154 34.72 19.88 -7.83
C THR A 154 33.58 19.57 -8.81
N PRO A 155 33.61 20.12 -10.04
CA PRO A 155 32.64 19.73 -11.08
C PRO A 155 32.67 18.23 -11.39
N GLU A 156 33.82 17.60 -11.30
CA GLU A 156 34.02 16.17 -11.50
C GLU A 156 33.36 15.38 -10.38
N SER A 157 33.61 15.73 -9.11
CA SER A 157 32.99 15.02 -7.97
C SER A 157 31.46 15.13 -7.96
N ILE A 158 30.92 16.29 -8.37
CA ILE A 158 29.48 16.50 -8.54
C ILE A 158 28.93 15.60 -9.65
N ARG A 159 29.61 15.56 -10.82
CA ARG A 159 29.20 14.70 -11.95
C ARG A 159 29.22 13.23 -11.57
N ASP A 160 30.30 12.77 -10.94
CA ASP A 160 30.44 11.37 -10.53
C ASP A 160 29.36 10.95 -9.53
N ALA A 161 29.03 11.83 -8.58
CA ALA A 161 27.92 11.60 -7.67
C ALA A 161 26.56 11.53 -8.40
N ALA A 162 26.32 12.40 -9.36
CA ALA A 162 25.09 12.39 -10.14
C ALA A 162 24.95 11.10 -10.96
N VAL A 163 26.04 10.67 -11.62
CA VAL A 163 26.08 9.40 -12.37
C VAL A 163 25.81 8.22 -11.43
N LYS A 164 26.48 8.18 -10.28
CA LYS A 164 26.30 7.12 -9.28
C LYS A 164 24.84 7.00 -8.83
N TYR A 165 24.21 8.11 -8.47
CA TYR A 165 22.78 8.08 -8.07
C TYR A 165 21.88 7.66 -9.23
N HIS A 166 22.16 8.12 -10.46
CA HIS A 166 21.41 7.73 -11.64
C HIS A 166 21.48 6.21 -11.88
N GLU A 167 22.67 5.62 -11.81
CA GLU A 167 22.85 4.17 -11.96
C GLU A 167 22.14 3.39 -10.87
N GLN A 168 22.29 3.80 -9.60
CA GLN A 168 21.57 3.17 -8.48
C GLN A 168 20.05 3.21 -8.64
N ILE A 169 19.50 4.38 -9.01
CA ILE A 169 18.06 4.52 -9.27
C ILE A 169 17.63 3.61 -10.42
N LYS A 170 18.40 3.56 -11.49
CA LYS A 170 18.12 2.73 -12.67
C LYS A 170 18.14 1.24 -12.32
N ASP A 171 19.11 0.78 -11.55
CA ASP A 171 19.21 -0.63 -11.13
C ASP A 171 18.04 -1.03 -10.25
N ILE A 172 17.69 -0.20 -9.27
CA ILE A 172 16.53 -0.40 -8.39
C ILE A 172 15.24 -0.39 -9.22
N TRP A 173 15.11 0.54 -10.14
CA TRP A 173 13.93 0.66 -11.01
C TRP A 173 13.76 -0.57 -11.91
N GLN A 174 14.85 -1.05 -12.53
CA GLN A 174 14.83 -2.26 -13.35
C GLN A 174 14.49 -3.50 -12.53
N ASP A 175 15.06 -3.63 -11.33
CA ASP A 175 14.71 -4.71 -10.43
C ASP A 175 13.25 -4.61 -9.97
N ALA A 176 12.75 -3.41 -9.68
CA ALA A 176 11.35 -3.19 -9.32
C ALA A 176 10.37 -3.55 -10.45
N LEU A 177 10.73 -3.31 -11.70
CA LEU A 177 9.95 -3.74 -12.87
C LEU A 177 9.98 -5.25 -13.07
N ALA A 178 11.14 -5.88 -12.87
CA ALA A 178 11.30 -7.33 -13.02
C ALA A 178 10.68 -8.10 -11.85
N ASN A 179 10.72 -7.52 -10.66
CA ASN A 179 10.22 -8.06 -9.41
C ASN A 179 9.26 -7.05 -8.78
N PRO A 180 8.07 -6.83 -9.36
CA PRO A 180 7.11 -5.89 -8.80
C PRO A 180 6.73 -6.35 -7.40
N ARG A 181 7.17 -5.59 -6.41
CA ARG A 181 6.69 -5.74 -5.05
C ARG A 181 5.32 -5.09 -4.98
N PRO A 182 4.35 -5.67 -4.28
CA PRO A 182 3.06 -5.02 -4.08
C PRO A 182 3.29 -3.65 -3.46
N SER A 183 2.76 -2.62 -4.06
CA SER A 183 3.03 -1.21 -3.77
C SER A 183 2.67 -0.74 -2.35
N TYR A 184 2.19 -1.60 -1.48
CA TYR A 184 1.77 -1.27 -0.11
C TYR A 184 2.27 -2.24 0.97
N GLY A 185 3.16 -3.18 0.69
CA GLY A 185 3.45 -4.30 1.58
C GLY A 185 4.87 -4.45 2.11
N GLU A 186 5.85 -3.69 1.65
CA GLU A 186 7.20 -3.71 2.24
C GLU A 186 7.47 -2.47 3.05
N LEU A 187 6.59 -2.24 3.99
CA LEU A 187 6.83 -1.30 5.05
C LEU A 187 7.91 -1.85 5.98
N GLN A 188 8.79 -0.96 6.42
CA GLN A 188 9.53 -1.18 7.66
C GLN A 188 8.53 -1.67 8.70
N ILE A 189 8.95 -2.58 9.58
CA ILE A 189 8.10 -3.08 10.64
C ILE A 189 7.56 -1.90 11.42
N THR A 190 6.27 -1.70 11.31
CA THR A 190 5.56 -0.63 11.97
C THR A 190 5.23 -1.08 13.39
N GLU A 191 4.92 -0.14 14.27
CA GLU A 191 4.35 -0.46 15.58
C GLU A 191 3.07 -1.31 15.44
N PHE A 192 2.35 -1.14 14.33
CA PHE A 192 1.20 -1.95 13.95
C PHE A 192 1.59 -3.41 13.70
N ASP A 193 2.63 -3.67 12.89
CA ASP A 193 3.10 -5.03 12.61
C ASP A 193 3.57 -5.72 13.88
N ALA A 194 4.28 -5.02 14.77
CA ALA A 194 4.74 -5.56 16.03
C ALA A 194 3.57 -5.95 16.96
N LYS A 195 2.55 -5.10 17.06
CA LYS A 195 1.35 -5.38 17.86
C LYS A 195 0.52 -6.53 17.29
N LEU A 196 0.31 -6.53 15.97
CA LEU A 196 -0.40 -7.61 15.28
C LEU A 196 0.34 -8.93 15.42
N ALA A 197 1.65 -8.94 15.14
CA ALA A 197 2.50 -10.12 15.23
C ALA A 197 2.45 -10.75 16.62
N LYS A 198 2.63 -9.92 17.66
CA LYS A 198 2.56 -10.38 19.04
C LYS A 198 1.19 -10.97 19.37
N ALA A 199 0.10 -10.29 19.04
CA ALA A 199 -1.25 -10.75 19.31
C ALA A 199 -1.57 -12.07 18.59
N LEU A 200 -1.15 -12.22 17.32
CA LEU A 200 -1.31 -13.47 16.58
C LEU A 200 -0.47 -14.61 17.14
N PHE A 201 0.73 -14.30 17.65
CA PHE A 201 1.61 -15.29 18.27
C PHE A 201 1.06 -15.76 19.61
N ASP A 202 0.62 -14.85 20.48
CA ASP A 202 0.03 -15.15 21.79
C ASP A 202 -1.21 -16.04 21.68
N GLU A 203 -2.02 -15.86 20.63
CA GLU A 203 -3.22 -16.66 20.34
C GLU A 203 -2.92 -17.94 19.54
N GLY A 204 -1.65 -18.28 19.33
CA GLY A 204 -1.25 -19.51 18.63
C GLY A 204 -1.62 -19.53 17.15
N CYS A 205 -1.79 -18.35 16.54
CA CYS A 205 -2.00 -18.23 15.09
C CYS A 205 -0.70 -18.43 14.30
N VAL A 206 0.47 -18.20 14.93
CA VAL A 206 1.79 -18.37 14.33
C VAL A 206 2.52 -19.45 15.13
N ASN A 207 2.81 -20.58 14.47
CA ASN A 207 3.43 -21.73 15.09
C ASN A 207 4.77 -22.05 14.42
N PHE A 208 5.79 -22.39 15.21
CA PHE A 208 7.11 -22.74 14.74
C PHE A 208 7.40 -24.24 14.98
N GLY A 209 7.95 -24.91 13.97
CA GLY A 209 8.22 -26.34 14.03
C GLY A 209 8.46 -26.93 12.64
N ARG A 210 8.24 -28.22 12.48
CA ARG A 210 8.23 -28.86 11.15
C ARG A 210 6.79 -29.16 10.76
N PHE A 211 6.34 -28.52 9.69
CA PHE A 211 4.99 -28.65 9.17
C PHE A 211 5.06 -29.13 7.73
N THR A 212 4.32 -30.17 7.38
CA THR A 212 4.19 -30.60 5.99
C THR A 212 3.07 -29.80 5.33
N LEU A 213 3.40 -29.06 4.28
CA LEU A 213 2.44 -28.27 3.50
C LEU A 213 1.63 -29.17 2.55
N ARG A 214 0.57 -28.62 1.94
CA ARG A 214 -0.32 -29.37 1.03
C ARG A 214 0.38 -29.95 -0.20
N ASP A 215 1.46 -29.32 -0.64
CA ASP A 215 2.31 -29.75 -1.76
C ASP A 215 3.37 -30.79 -1.36
N GLY A 216 3.39 -31.17 -0.07
CA GLY A 216 4.35 -32.13 0.49
C GLY A 216 5.68 -31.52 0.93
N SER A 217 5.90 -30.22 0.75
CA SER A 217 7.10 -29.53 1.22
C SER A 217 7.08 -29.32 2.74
N GLU A 218 8.27 -29.25 3.37
CA GLU A 218 8.40 -28.93 4.78
C GLU A 218 8.50 -27.41 4.99
N SER A 219 7.80 -26.90 6.02
CA SER A 219 7.85 -25.49 6.44
C SER A 219 8.26 -25.38 7.91
N PRO A 220 9.17 -24.45 8.28
CA PRO A 220 9.52 -24.17 9.67
C PRO A 220 8.48 -23.33 10.40
N VAL A 221 7.47 -22.83 9.69
CA VAL A 221 6.40 -21.96 10.23
C VAL A 221 5.05 -22.37 9.66
N TYR A 222 4.04 -22.33 10.51
CA TYR A 222 2.64 -22.53 10.13
C TYR A 222 1.79 -21.38 10.66
N VAL A 223 1.07 -20.71 9.78
CA VAL A 223 0.15 -19.62 10.12
C VAL A 223 -1.28 -20.14 9.99
N ASP A 224 -2.01 -20.12 11.11
CA ASP A 224 -3.40 -20.55 11.20
C ASP A 224 -4.25 -19.46 11.83
N MET A 225 -4.94 -18.73 11.01
CA MET A 225 -5.78 -17.60 11.45
C MET A 225 -7.10 -18.01 12.12
N ARG A 226 -7.45 -19.31 12.12
CA ARG A 226 -8.70 -19.78 12.72
C ARG A 226 -8.76 -19.57 14.22
N ASN A 227 -7.61 -19.57 14.89
CA ASN A 227 -7.55 -19.30 16.33
C ASN A 227 -7.81 -17.83 16.68
N SER A 228 -7.57 -16.90 15.76
CA SER A 228 -7.74 -15.46 15.99
C SER A 228 -9.18 -15.03 16.28
N ILE A 229 -10.16 -15.88 16.00
CA ILE A 229 -11.58 -15.59 16.30
C ILE A 229 -11.94 -15.78 17.79
N THR A 230 -11.10 -16.45 18.57
CA THR A 230 -11.40 -16.82 19.96
C THR A 230 -11.34 -15.62 20.88
N ASP A 231 -10.25 -14.83 20.81
CA ASP A 231 -10.13 -13.61 21.62
C ASP A 231 -10.98 -12.47 21.03
N PRO A 232 -11.90 -11.87 21.81
CA PRO A 232 -12.81 -10.84 21.30
C PRO A 232 -12.10 -9.54 20.93
N THR A 233 -10.98 -9.20 21.59
CA THR A 233 -10.19 -8.00 21.32
C THR A 233 -9.41 -8.16 20.01
N LEU A 234 -8.70 -9.27 19.86
CA LEU A 234 -7.96 -9.57 18.63
C LEU A 234 -8.92 -9.67 17.44
N ARG A 235 -10.03 -10.40 17.59
CA ARG A 235 -11.08 -10.50 16.56
C ARG A 235 -11.60 -9.12 16.16
N GLY A 236 -11.88 -8.26 17.15
CA GLY A 236 -12.33 -6.89 16.92
C GLY A 236 -11.32 -6.04 16.15
N ASN A 237 -10.03 -6.14 16.51
CA ASN A 237 -8.95 -5.42 15.87
C ASN A 237 -8.73 -5.90 14.42
N ILE A 238 -8.71 -7.21 14.18
CA ILE A 238 -8.59 -7.78 12.83
C ILE A 238 -9.79 -7.37 11.96
N ALA A 239 -10.99 -7.39 12.51
CA ALA A 239 -12.17 -6.93 11.77
C ALA A 239 -12.10 -5.44 11.42
N GLN A 240 -11.47 -4.58 12.26
CA GLN A 240 -11.24 -3.19 11.93
C GLN A 240 -10.21 -3.04 10.79
N ILE A 241 -9.15 -3.82 10.82
CA ILE A 241 -8.16 -3.85 9.72
C ILE A 241 -8.86 -4.16 8.39
N TYR A 242 -9.73 -5.17 8.35
CA TYR A 242 -10.48 -5.47 7.13
C TYR A 242 -11.42 -4.34 6.69
N VAL A 243 -12.09 -3.67 7.64
CA VAL A 243 -12.91 -2.49 7.33
C VAL A 243 -12.07 -1.41 6.66
N ASP A 244 -10.88 -1.14 7.18
CA ASP A 244 -9.98 -0.11 6.64
C ASP A 244 -9.46 -0.50 5.25
N LEU A 245 -9.11 -1.76 5.04
CA LEU A 245 -8.69 -2.29 3.73
C LEU A 245 -9.83 -2.22 2.68
N ILE A 246 -11.05 -2.57 3.08
CA ILE A 246 -12.23 -2.47 2.19
C ILE A 246 -12.50 -1.00 1.83
N LYS A 247 -12.53 -0.10 2.81
CA LYS A 247 -12.71 1.33 2.56
C LYS A 247 -11.65 1.89 1.63
N ALA A 248 -10.38 1.54 1.82
CA ALA A 248 -9.30 1.96 0.93
C ALA A 248 -9.46 1.44 -0.51
N MET A 249 -10.13 0.31 -0.74
CA MET A 249 -10.48 -0.17 -2.08
C MET A 249 -11.71 0.57 -2.63
N GLU A 250 -12.71 0.87 -1.79
CA GLU A 250 -13.91 1.65 -2.15
C GLU A 250 -13.51 3.08 -2.56
N ASP A 251 -12.62 3.72 -1.80
CA ASP A 251 -12.11 5.07 -2.11
C ASP A 251 -11.41 5.12 -3.46
N ARG A 252 -10.60 4.10 -3.80
CA ARG A 252 -9.94 3.99 -5.10
C ARG A 252 -10.88 3.83 -6.29
N ARG A 253 -11.99 3.10 -6.10
CA ARG A 253 -12.97 2.89 -7.16
C ARG A 253 -14.02 4.01 -7.24
N GLY A 254 -14.04 4.94 -6.26
CA GLY A 254 -14.98 6.05 -6.18
C GLY A 254 -16.41 5.66 -5.76
N GLU A 255 -16.65 4.40 -5.41
CA GLU A 255 -17.97 3.91 -4.99
C GLU A 255 -17.85 2.72 -4.01
N PRO A 256 -18.79 2.58 -3.07
CA PRO A 256 -18.82 1.45 -2.15
C PRO A 256 -19.16 0.13 -2.86
N PHE A 257 -18.73 -0.99 -2.26
CA PHE A 257 -19.21 -2.31 -2.69
C PHE A 257 -20.68 -2.50 -2.30
N ASP A 258 -21.47 -3.09 -3.17
CA ASP A 258 -22.89 -3.40 -2.88
C ASP A 258 -23.03 -4.48 -1.81
N LEU A 259 -22.09 -5.40 -1.76
CA LEU A 259 -22.08 -6.59 -0.94
C LEU A 259 -20.69 -6.83 -0.34
N ILE A 260 -20.67 -7.40 0.86
CA ILE A 260 -19.46 -7.96 1.46
C ILE A 260 -19.60 -9.48 1.47
N GLY A 261 -18.52 -10.17 1.20
CA GLY A 261 -18.42 -11.62 1.31
C GLY A 261 -17.08 -12.05 1.92
N SER A 262 -16.92 -13.34 2.10
CA SER A 262 -15.65 -13.91 2.58
C SER A 262 -15.30 -15.17 1.82
N ILE A 263 -14.01 -15.47 1.73
CA ILE A 263 -13.56 -16.75 1.21
C ILE A 263 -13.71 -17.81 2.30
N PRO A 264 -14.45 -18.92 2.03
CA PRO A 264 -14.64 -19.96 3.04
C PRO A 264 -13.32 -20.69 3.36
N GLU A 265 -13.16 -21.20 4.58
CA GLU A 265 -14.02 -21.12 5.75
C GLU A 265 -13.46 -20.17 6.81
N ALA A 266 -12.12 -19.96 6.83
CA ALA A 266 -11.43 -19.23 7.89
C ALA A 266 -11.93 -17.79 8.07
N SER A 267 -12.30 -17.14 6.98
CA SER A 267 -12.65 -15.71 6.97
C SER A 267 -14.14 -15.43 7.11
N THR A 268 -14.98 -16.47 7.25
CA THR A 268 -16.45 -16.31 7.32
C THR A 268 -16.89 -15.44 8.49
N THR A 269 -16.27 -15.61 9.66
CA THR A 269 -16.55 -14.79 10.85
C THR A 269 -16.22 -13.32 10.59
N TYR A 270 -15.09 -13.05 9.98
CA TYR A 270 -14.64 -11.68 9.66
C TYR A 270 -15.52 -11.02 8.62
N GLY A 271 -15.92 -11.74 7.55
CA GLY A 271 -16.85 -11.24 6.55
C GLY A 271 -18.16 -10.76 7.15
N THR A 272 -18.68 -11.50 8.12
CA THR A 272 -19.91 -11.14 8.86
C THR A 272 -19.72 -9.84 9.65
N ILE A 273 -18.65 -9.74 10.45
CA ILE A 273 -18.39 -8.55 11.28
C ILE A 273 -18.11 -7.31 10.40
N VAL A 274 -17.38 -7.49 9.31
CA VAL A 274 -17.07 -6.39 8.38
C VAL A 274 -18.34 -5.88 7.69
N ALA A 275 -19.19 -6.77 7.22
CA ALA A 275 -20.48 -6.40 6.63
C ALA A 275 -21.35 -5.62 7.62
N GLU A 276 -21.41 -6.05 8.89
CA GLU A 276 -22.13 -5.37 9.96
C GLU A 276 -21.57 -3.96 10.22
N ARG A 277 -20.25 -3.84 10.39
CA ARG A 277 -19.58 -2.55 10.65
C ARG A 277 -19.72 -1.55 9.52
N LEU A 278 -19.74 -2.03 8.28
CA LEU A 278 -19.92 -1.19 7.09
C LEU A 278 -21.39 -0.93 6.77
N GLY A 279 -22.35 -1.58 7.45
CA GLY A 279 -23.77 -1.51 7.10
C GLY A 279 -24.07 -2.05 5.72
N ARG A 280 -23.34 -3.06 5.26
CA ARG A 280 -23.47 -3.69 3.93
C ARG A 280 -24.19 -5.01 4.00
N ARG A 281 -24.83 -5.39 2.90
CA ARG A 281 -25.43 -6.72 2.76
C ARG A 281 -24.32 -7.77 2.68
N LEU A 282 -24.58 -8.92 3.33
CA LEU A 282 -23.66 -10.04 3.38
C LEU A 282 -24.07 -11.12 2.37
N ILE A 283 -23.10 -11.65 1.66
CA ILE A 283 -23.20 -12.91 0.90
C ILE A 283 -22.11 -13.89 1.35
N GLN A 284 -22.37 -15.17 1.15
CA GLN A 284 -21.40 -16.21 1.51
C GLN A 284 -21.22 -17.19 0.35
N PRO A 285 -20.08 -17.16 -0.36
CA PRO A 285 -19.68 -18.23 -1.28
C PRO A 285 -19.54 -19.56 -0.52
N ARG A 286 -19.84 -20.66 -1.17
CA ARG A 286 -19.73 -22.01 -0.56
C ARG A 286 -18.39 -22.63 -0.84
N ALA A 287 -17.83 -23.36 0.11
CA ALA A 287 -16.54 -24.04 -0.02
C ALA A 287 -16.55 -25.21 -1.04
N ALA A 288 -17.70 -25.80 -1.32
CA ALA A 288 -17.83 -26.94 -2.25
C ALA A 288 -19.18 -26.98 -2.95
N LYS A 289 -19.18 -27.47 -4.18
CA LYS A 289 -20.42 -27.79 -4.93
C LYS A 289 -21.14 -28.96 -4.23
N LYS A 290 -22.42 -28.76 -3.85
CA LYS A 290 -23.26 -29.88 -3.40
C LYS A 290 -23.70 -30.71 -4.59
N GLY A 291 -23.52 -32.03 -4.53
CA GLY A 291 -23.84 -32.97 -5.59
C GLY A 291 -25.34 -33.19 -5.84
N HIS A 292 -26.26 -32.63 -5.04
CA HIS A 292 -27.71 -32.85 -5.16
C HIS A 292 -28.51 -31.60 -4.72
N GLY A 293 -29.52 -31.21 -5.53
CA GLY A 293 -30.47 -30.12 -5.29
C GLY A 293 -30.09 -28.80 -6.00
N VAL A 294 -31.04 -27.85 -6.08
CA VAL A 294 -30.83 -26.48 -6.55
C VAL A 294 -30.03 -25.74 -5.47
N ALA A 295 -28.73 -25.97 -5.47
CA ALA A 295 -27.85 -25.33 -4.50
C ALA A 295 -27.23 -24.10 -5.18
N ALA A 296 -27.73 -22.92 -4.83
CA ALA A 296 -27.05 -21.68 -5.16
C ALA A 296 -25.59 -21.77 -4.66
N GLU A 297 -24.63 -21.52 -5.54
CA GLU A 297 -23.19 -21.50 -5.17
C GLU A 297 -22.87 -20.39 -4.18
N VAL A 298 -23.70 -19.34 -4.16
CA VAL A 298 -23.58 -18.17 -3.27
C VAL A 298 -24.85 -18.08 -2.42
N ILE A 299 -24.68 -17.98 -1.10
CA ILE A 299 -25.75 -17.80 -0.13
C ILE A 299 -26.01 -16.29 0.03
N GLY A 300 -27.28 -15.89 0.12
CA GLY A 300 -27.72 -14.51 0.29
C GLY A 300 -28.60 -14.05 -0.86
N LYS A 301 -29.15 -12.84 -0.71
CA LYS A 301 -29.94 -12.20 -1.78
C LYS A 301 -29.12 -11.13 -2.44
N PHE A 302 -29.00 -11.19 -3.75
CA PHE A 302 -28.27 -10.23 -4.58
C PHE A 302 -28.97 -10.05 -5.93
N LYS A 303 -28.54 -9.04 -6.66
CA LYS A 303 -28.97 -8.75 -8.04
C LYS A 303 -27.79 -8.96 -8.98
N GLU A 304 -28.08 -9.30 -10.21
CA GLU A 304 -27.08 -9.39 -11.26
C GLU A 304 -26.33 -8.05 -11.43
N GLY A 305 -25.02 -8.12 -11.56
CA GLY A 305 -24.13 -6.97 -11.73
C GLY A 305 -23.72 -6.25 -10.45
N GLU A 306 -24.23 -6.64 -9.26
CA GLU A 306 -23.80 -6.07 -7.99
C GLU A 306 -22.34 -6.43 -7.68
N SER A 307 -21.61 -5.47 -7.09
CA SER A 307 -20.20 -5.56 -6.78
C SER A 307 -19.95 -6.17 -5.40
N VAL A 308 -18.92 -7.00 -5.28
CA VAL A 308 -18.59 -7.72 -4.05
C VAL A 308 -17.18 -7.38 -3.60
N GLY A 309 -17.03 -6.87 -2.37
CA GLY A 309 -15.78 -6.84 -1.62
C GLY A 309 -15.64 -8.12 -0.79
N LEU A 310 -14.56 -8.87 -1.00
CA LEU A 310 -14.24 -10.07 -0.25
C LEU A 310 -13.26 -9.79 0.89
N VAL A 311 -13.32 -10.59 1.94
CA VAL A 311 -12.27 -10.70 2.96
C VAL A 311 -11.71 -12.12 2.99
N ASP A 312 -10.39 -12.23 3.25
CA ASP A 312 -9.74 -13.53 3.46
C ASP A 312 -8.51 -13.40 4.39
N ASP A 313 -8.10 -14.51 4.98
CA ASP A 313 -7.06 -14.51 6.00
C ASP A 313 -5.67 -14.30 5.37
N LEU A 314 -5.29 -15.10 4.38
CA LEU A 314 -3.96 -15.04 3.77
C LEU A 314 -3.98 -15.44 2.30
N ILE A 315 -2.98 -14.98 1.56
CA ILE A 315 -2.73 -15.43 0.19
C ILE A 315 -1.40 -16.18 0.07
N THR A 316 -1.45 -17.33 -0.58
CA THR A 316 -0.29 -18.15 -0.99
C THR A 316 -0.12 -18.10 -2.51
N SER A 317 -0.60 -19.11 -3.23
CA SER A 317 -0.68 -19.14 -4.69
C SER A 317 -1.95 -18.47 -5.27
N GLY A 318 -2.94 -18.19 -4.42
CA GLY A 318 -4.20 -17.54 -4.82
C GLY A 318 -5.33 -18.49 -5.28
N GLY A 319 -5.12 -19.80 -5.33
CA GLY A 319 -6.10 -20.75 -5.90
C GLY A 319 -7.52 -20.57 -5.36
N ALA A 320 -7.70 -20.61 -4.02
CA ALA A 320 -9.02 -20.43 -3.41
C ALA A 320 -9.68 -19.08 -3.75
N LYS A 321 -8.86 -18.01 -3.96
CA LYS A 321 -9.36 -16.70 -4.39
C LYS A 321 -9.92 -16.77 -5.80
N PHE A 322 -9.18 -17.37 -6.72
CA PHE A 322 -9.62 -17.51 -8.12
C PHE A 322 -10.87 -18.36 -8.25
N ASP A 323 -10.97 -19.45 -7.48
CA ASP A 323 -12.16 -20.30 -7.45
C ASP A 323 -13.38 -19.52 -6.94
N THR A 324 -13.22 -18.72 -5.87
CA THR A 324 -14.29 -17.91 -5.32
C THR A 324 -14.70 -16.78 -6.28
N ILE A 325 -13.73 -16.13 -6.94
CA ILE A 325 -14.00 -15.09 -7.96
C ILE A 325 -14.82 -15.70 -9.09
N ALA A 326 -14.40 -16.85 -9.64
CA ALA A 326 -15.12 -17.53 -10.71
C ALA A 326 -16.55 -17.92 -10.28
N GLN A 327 -16.73 -18.32 -9.02
CA GLN A 327 -18.04 -18.64 -8.44
C GLN A 327 -18.96 -17.41 -8.35
N LEU A 328 -18.44 -16.24 -7.95
CA LEU A 328 -19.20 -14.99 -7.90
C LEU A 328 -19.61 -14.55 -9.31
N GLU A 329 -18.66 -14.56 -10.24
CA GLU A 329 -18.90 -14.17 -11.64
C GLU A 329 -19.90 -15.13 -12.32
N GLY A 330 -19.79 -16.44 -12.04
CA GLY A 330 -20.75 -17.45 -12.50
C GLY A 330 -22.18 -17.26 -11.94
N ALA A 331 -22.31 -16.59 -10.79
CA ALA A 331 -23.59 -16.21 -10.20
C ALA A 331 -24.12 -14.86 -10.70
N GLY A 332 -23.42 -14.19 -11.63
CA GLY A 332 -23.79 -12.88 -12.17
C GLY A 332 -23.35 -11.69 -11.32
N LEU A 333 -22.48 -11.91 -10.30
CA LEU A 333 -21.93 -10.85 -9.48
C LEU A 333 -20.61 -10.32 -10.08
N LYS A 334 -20.23 -9.10 -9.72
CA LYS A 334 -18.94 -8.51 -10.10
C LYS A 334 -17.96 -8.61 -8.94
N PHE A 335 -16.82 -9.24 -9.17
CA PHE A 335 -15.73 -9.17 -8.22
C PHE A 335 -15.17 -7.73 -8.16
N GLY A 336 -15.22 -7.10 -6.98
CA GLY A 336 -14.77 -5.73 -6.78
C GLY A 336 -13.39 -5.64 -6.15
N GLY A 337 -13.02 -6.62 -5.31
CA GLY A 337 -11.72 -6.68 -4.67
C GLY A 337 -11.70 -7.64 -3.47
N VAL A 338 -10.51 -7.95 -2.97
CA VAL A 338 -10.31 -8.77 -1.76
C VAL A 338 -9.35 -8.10 -0.78
N ALA A 339 -9.78 -8.01 0.47
CA ALA A 339 -8.96 -7.59 1.60
C ALA A 339 -8.36 -8.84 2.27
N LEU A 340 -7.05 -8.84 2.45
CA LEU A 340 -6.26 -9.93 3.01
C LEU A 340 -5.59 -9.48 4.31
N LEU A 341 -5.48 -10.33 5.30
CA LEU A 341 -4.71 -9.99 6.49
C LEU A 341 -3.21 -10.13 6.21
N LEU A 342 -2.81 -11.23 5.56
CA LEU A 342 -1.40 -11.53 5.30
C LEU A 342 -1.15 -11.93 3.83
N ASP A 343 -0.10 -11.38 3.24
CA ASP A 343 0.53 -11.95 2.06
C ASP A 343 1.69 -12.85 2.49
N ARG A 344 1.67 -14.11 2.06
CA ARG A 344 2.77 -15.05 2.29
C ARG A 344 3.92 -14.91 1.29
N GLU A 345 3.81 -14.00 0.33
CA GLU A 345 4.82 -13.71 -0.70
C GLU A 345 5.20 -14.94 -1.57
N GLN A 346 4.25 -15.86 -1.75
CA GLN A 346 4.40 -17.10 -2.52
C GLN A 346 3.80 -17.00 -3.93
N GLY A 347 3.73 -15.80 -4.48
CA GLY A 347 3.32 -15.55 -5.86
C GLY A 347 1.84 -15.26 -6.09
N GLY A 348 0.97 -15.46 -5.10
CA GLY A 348 -0.47 -15.23 -5.25
C GLY A 348 -0.83 -13.78 -5.55
N SER A 349 -0.22 -12.83 -4.85
CA SER A 349 -0.40 -11.38 -5.08
C SER A 349 0.05 -10.98 -6.48
N ARG A 350 1.18 -11.54 -6.94
CA ARG A 350 1.67 -11.33 -8.31
C ARG A 350 0.68 -11.86 -9.34
N GLU A 351 0.09 -13.02 -9.10
CA GLU A 351 -0.90 -13.60 -10.00
C GLU A 351 -2.23 -12.82 -9.98
N MET A 352 -2.66 -12.31 -8.81
CA MET A 352 -3.79 -11.38 -8.70
C MET A 352 -3.56 -10.13 -9.56
N SER A 353 -2.40 -9.48 -9.41
CA SER A 353 -2.01 -8.31 -10.20
C SER A 353 -1.96 -8.62 -11.70
N ARG A 354 -1.36 -9.74 -12.10
CA ARG A 354 -1.27 -10.17 -13.51
C ARG A 354 -2.65 -10.34 -14.16
N ARG A 355 -3.65 -10.78 -13.38
CA ARG A 355 -5.05 -10.93 -13.85
C ARG A 355 -5.84 -9.63 -13.76
N GLY A 356 -5.26 -8.53 -13.26
CA GLY A 356 -5.94 -7.26 -13.10
C GLY A 356 -6.96 -7.22 -11.94
N TYR A 357 -6.85 -8.14 -10.98
CA TYR A 357 -7.74 -8.17 -9.84
C TYR A 357 -7.31 -7.18 -8.75
N THR A 358 -8.27 -6.46 -8.20
CA THR A 358 -8.06 -5.55 -7.07
C THR A 358 -7.90 -6.33 -5.78
N PHE A 359 -6.86 -6.02 -5.01
CA PHE A 359 -6.66 -6.55 -3.66
C PHE A 359 -5.86 -5.59 -2.78
N ASN A 360 -5.98 -5.79 -1.47
CA ASN A 360 -5.18 -5.13 -0.45
C ASN A 360 -4.82 -6.15 0.63
N TYR A 361 -3.69 -5.95 1.32
CA TYR A 361 -3.33 -6.75 2.49
C TYR A 361 -2.76 -5.86 3.61
N ALA A 362 -2.88 -6.33 4.86
CA ALA A 362 -2.45 -5.58 6.03
C ALA A 362 -0.94 -5.70 6.28
N SER A 363 -0.38 -6.91 6.10
CA SER A 363 1.03 -7.19 6.36
C SER A 363 1.51 -8.37 5.51
N THR A 364 2.84 -8.63 5.53
CA THR A 364 3.43 -9.81 4.91
C THR A 364 3.88 -10.83 5.96
N ALA A 365 4.03 -12.08 5.54
CA ALA A 365 4.56 -13.11 6.43
C ALA A 365 5.99 -12.77 6.91
N LYS A 366 6.82 -12.18 6.04
CA LYS A 366 8.18 -11.76 6.41
C LYS A 366 8.16 -10.63 7.43
N ALA A 367 7.30 -9.60 7.24
CA ALA A 367 7.16 -8.51 8.20
C ALA A 367 6.73 -9.04 9.58
N LEU A 368 5.76 -9.96 9.60
CA LEU A 368 5.29 -10.60 10.82
C LEU A 368 6.42 -11.34 11.56
N ILE A 369 7.19 -12.17 10.86
CA ILE A 369 8.29 -12.94 11.44
C ILE A 369 9.41 -12.02 11.94
N LYS A 370 9.76 -11.00 11.18
CA LYS A 370 10.74 -10.01 11.58
C LYS A 370 10.31 -9.26 12.84
N ALA A 371 9.03 -8.85 12.90
CA ALA A 371 8.46 -8.21 14.09
C ALA A 371 8.51 -9.10 15.34
N LEU A 372 8.22 -10.40 15.21
CA LEU A 372 8.35 -11.35 16.31
C LEU A 372 9.81 -11.49 16.80
N GLY A 373 10.78 -11.44 15.88
CA GLY A 373 12.22 -11.44 16.23
C GLY A 373 12.64 -10.16 16.96
N GLU A 374 12.28 -9.00 16.41
CA GLU A 374 12.64 -7.69 16.99
C GLU A 374 11.98 -7.44 18.36
N THR A 375 10.79 -7.98 18.57
CA THR A 375 10.08 -7.91 19.87
C THR A 375 10.48 -9.01 20.85
N GLY A 376 11.43 -9.90 20.48
CA GLY A 376 11.94 -10.96 21.32
C GLY A 376 10.98 -12.11 21.59
N GLN A 377 9.93 -12.27 20.77
CA GLN A 377 8.99 -13.39 20.87
C GLN A 377 9.61 -14.71 20.35
N ILE A 378 10.56 -14.60 19.44
CA ILE A 378 11.33 -15.72 18.87
C ILE A 378 12.83 -15.35 18.86
N THR A 379 13.69 -16.38 18.84
CA THR A 379 15.14 -16.14 18.83
C THR A 379 15.64 -15.61 17.48
N PRO A 380 16.80 -14.93 17.43
CA PRO A 380 17.39 -14.48 16.17
C PRO A 380 17.60 -15.63 15.17
N GLU A 381 18.06 -16.80 15.64
CA GLU A 381 18.30 -17.98 14.79
C GLU A 381 16.98 -18.48 14.17
N ARG A 382 15.90 -18.50 14.95
CA ARG A 382 14.58 -18.87 14.45
C ARG A 382 14.04 -17.85 13.45
N THR A 383 14.27 -16.58 13.70
CA THR A 383 13.90 -15.49 12.77
C THR A 383 14.60 -15.68 11.42
N GLU A 384 15.92 -15.88 11.45
CA GLU A 384 16.72 -16.08 10.24
C GLU A 384 16.31 -17.35 9.48
N GLU A 385 16.12 -18.47 10.17
CA GLU A 385 15.66 -19.74 9.57
C GLU A 385 14.35 -19.54 8.78
N VAL A 386 13.37 -18.88 9.39
CA VAL A 386 12.06 -18.68 8.78
C VAL A 386 12.10 -17.67 7.66
N LEU A 387 12.81 -16.55 7.81
CA LEU A 387 12.98 -15.56 6.75
C LEU A 387 13.67 -16.14 5.52
N ASN A 388 14.71 -16.96 5.73
CA ASN A 388 15.39 -17.70 4.65
C ASN A 388 14.47 -18.68 3.94
N PHE A 389 13.58 -19.34 4.65
CA PHE A 389 12.55 -20.21 4.06
C PHE A 389 11.55 -19.41 3.22
N LEU A 390 11.01 -18.31 3.75
CA LEU A 390 10.03 -17.45 3.06
C LEU A 390 10.61 -16.70 1.85
N SER A 391 11.93 -16.70 1.68
CA SER A 391 12.62 -16.02 0.58
C SER A 391 12.93 -16.93 -0.62
N LYS A 392 12.66 -18.24 -0.49
CA LYS A 392 12.78 -19.25 -1.56
C LYS A 392 11.51 -19.32 -2.39
#